data_466fe567d2c781458f92897f7bdbad81
#
_entry.id   466fe567d2c781458f92897f7bdbad81
#
_cell.length_a   1.000
_cell.length_b   1.000
_cell.length_c   1.000
_cell.angle_alpha   90.00
_cell.angle_beta   90.00
_cell.angle_gamma   90.00
#
_symmetry.space_group_name_H-M   'P 1'
#
loop_
_entity.id
_entity.type
_entity.pdbx_description
1 polymer ?
#
loop_
_entity_poly.entity_id
_entity_poly.type
_entity_poly.pdbx_seq_one_letter_code
_entity_poly.pdbx_strand_id
1 'polypeptide(L)'
;MIASTELGTIAVSMEAVAQIVGQAAAESYGVVALAGRGRLSRLFPWGIKKGVDVEQRDDGLAIELRIVVEHGLKLAEVAATVRSRVEYELERMLGIPIASLDVRIDGVRSR
;
A
#
# COMPACT_ATOMS: atom_id res chain seq x y z
N MET A 1 8.73 10.78 -6.99
CA MET A 1 8.18 11.69 -5.96
C MET A 1 9.32 12.39 -5.25
N ILE A 2 9.11 13.63 -4.90
CA ILE A 2 10.13 14.46 -4.29
C ILE A 2 9.63 14.98 -2.95
N ALA A 3 10.42 14.74 -1.90
CA ALA A 3 10.15 15.29 -0.57
C ALA A 3 11.23 16.32 -0.24
N SER A 4 10.82 17.49 0.23
CA SER A 4 11.75 18.55 0.61
C SER A 4 11.87 18.63 2.11
N THR A 5 13.10 18.75 2.60
CA THR A 5 13.41 18.90 4.02
C THR A 5 14.32 20.09 4.20
N GLU A 6 14.61 20.47 5.45
CA GLU A 6 15.56 21.52 5.75
C GLU A 6 16.97 21.21 5.23
N LEU A 7 17.30 19.93 5.11
CA LEU A 7 18.62 19.48 4.67
C LEU A 7 18.72 19.32 3.15
N GLY A 8 17.61 19.47 2.43
CA GLY A 8 17.61 19.35 0.99
C GLY A 8 16.36 18.63 0.45
N THR A 9 16.51 18.09 -0.74
CA THR A 9 15.45 17.43 -1.47
C THR A 9 15.75 15.93 -1.58
N ILE A 10 14.75 15.10 -1.30
CA ILE A 10 14.86 13.64 -1.43
C ILE A 10 13.91 13.20 -2.52
N ALA A 11 14.43 12.46 -3.48
CA ALA A 11 13.63 11.85 -4.54
C ALA A 11 13.31 10.40 -4.17
N VAL A 12 12.04 10.04 -4.21
CA VAL A 12 11.57 8.69 -3.88
C VAL A 12 10.83 8.13 -5.09
N SER A 13 11.22 6.94 -5.53
CA SER A 13 10.56 6.29 -6.66
C SER A 13 9.18 5.75 -6.27
N MET A 14 8.30 5.61 -7.26
CA MET A 14 7.01 4.97 -7.04
C MET A 14 7.16 3.51 -6.63
N GLU A 15 8.22 2.87 -7.08
CA GLU A 15 8.55 1.50 -6.65
C GLU A 15 8.81 1.42 -5.16
N ALA A 16 9.60 2.36 -4.64
CA ALA A 16 9.89 2.41 -3.22
C ALA A 16 8.62 2.66 -2.40
N VAL A 17 7.76 3.56 -2.87
CA VAL A 17 6.47 3.80 -2.23
C VAL A 17 5.63 2.54 -2.23
N ALA A 18 5.55 1.84 -3.37
CA ALA A 18 4.78 0.60 -3.47
C ALA A 18 5.32 -0.49 -2.53
N GLN A 19 6.63 -0.56 -2.36
CA GLN A 19 7.22 -1.51 -1.41
C GLN A 19 6.82 -1.21 0.03
N ILE A 20 6.84 0.05 0.42
CA ILE A 20 6.43 0.47 1.76
C ILE A 20 4.95 0.10 1.99
N VAL A 21 4.10 0.44 1.04
CA VAL A 21 2.67 0.16 1.10
C VAL A 21 2.40 -1.34 1.17
N GLY A 22 3.03 -2.09 0.27
CA GLY A 22 2.86 -3.54 0.21
C GLY A 22 3.31 -4.24 1.47
N GLN A 23 4.44 -3.83 2.01
CA GLN A 23 4.95 -4.42 3.25
C GLN A 23 4.04 -4.10 4.44
N ALA A 24 3.61 -2.86 4.56
CA ALA A 24 2.70 -2.46 5.62
C ALA A 24 1.40 -3.25 5.56
N ALA A 25 0.85 -3.43 4.36
CA ALA A 25 -0.37 -4.20 4.17
C ALA A 25 -0.17 -5.68 4.51
N ALA A 26 0.92 -6.27 4.03
CA ALA A 26 1.22 -7.68 4.24
C ALA A 26 1.44 -8.02 5.72
N GLU A 27 1.95 -7.09 6.50
CA GLU A 27 2.19 -7.27 7.93
C GLU A 27 0.95 -7.00 8.78
N SER A 28 -0.12 -6.50 8.19
CA SER A 28 -1.33 -6.18 8.94
C SER A 28 -2.08 -7.43 9.35
N TYR A 29 -2.67 -7.39 10.53
CA TYR A 29 -3.45 -8.51 11.06
C TYR A 29 -4.61 -8.86 10.11
N GLY A 30 -4.75 -10.13 9.86
CA GLY A 30 -5.83 -10.65 9.02
C GLY A 30 -5.53 -10.70 7.53
N VAL A 31 -4.40 -10.15 7.09
CA VAL A 31 -3.99 -10.21 5.69
C VAL A 31 -3.17 -11.47 5.47
N VAL A 32 -3.63 -12.32 4.55
CA VAL A 32 -2.94 -13.57 4.20
C VAL A 32 -1.99 -13.35 3.03
N ALA A 33 -2.40 -12.50 2.09
CA ALA A 33 -1.62 -12.24 0.89
C ALA A 33 -2.07 -10.94 0.23
N LEU A 34 -1.25 -10.43 -0.64
CA LEU A 34 -1.65 -9.39 -1.58
C LEU A 34 -2.09 -10.08 -2.87
N ALA A 35 -3.10 -9.53 -3.52
CA ALA A 35 -3.73 -10.19 -4.65
C ALA A 35 -3.83 -9.27 -5.85
N GLY A 36 -4.10 -9.88 -7.00
CA GLY A 36 -4.34 -9.13 -8.22
C GLY A 36 -3.08 -8.72 -8.95
N ARG A 37 -3.30 -7.97 -10.01
CA ARG A 37 -2.22 -7.50 -10.88
C ARG A 37 -2.25 -5.99 -10.90
N GLY A 38 -1.50 -5.40 -10.01
CA GLY A 38 -1.29 -3.96 -10.05
C GLY A 38 -0.47 -3.59 -11.29
N ARG A 39 -0.63 -2.35 -11.73
CA ARG A 39 0.14 -1.86 -12.88
C ARG A 39 1.63 -1.96 -12.64
N LEU A 40 2.07 -1.69 -11.43
CA LEU A 40 3.49 -1.76 -11.08
C LEU A 40 4.03 -3.17 -11.10
N SER A 41 3.23 -4.18 -10.77
CA SER A 41 3.70 -5.56 -10.77
C SER A 41 3.98 -6.07 -12.17
N ARG A 42 3.39 -5.47 -13.20
CA ARG A 42 3.72 -5.78 -14.60
C ARG A 42 5.06 -5.20 -15.01
N LEU A 43 5.37 -4.01 -14.50
CA LEU A 43 6.60 -3.30 -14.86
C LEU A 43 7.79 -3.81 -14.08
N PHE A 44 7.56 -4.39 -12.91
CA PHE A 44 8.61 -4.81 -11.99
C PHE A 44 8.41 -6.27 -11.57
N PRO A 45 8.69 -7.23 -12.48
CA PRO A 45 8.41 -8.64 -12.21
C PRO A 45 9.25 -9.26 -11.09
N TRP A 46 10.27 -8.57 -10.61
CA TRP A 46 11.10 -9.07 -9.53
C TRP A 46 10.55 -8.84 -8.14
N GLY A 47 9.25 -8.76 -8.03
CA GLY A 47 8.62 -8.93 -6.73
C GLY A 47 8.18 -7.68 -6.02
N ILE A 48 8.06 -6.61 -6.73
CA ILE A 48 7.35 -5.50 -6.15
C ILE A 48 5.88 -5.84 -6.22
N LYS A 49 5.29 -5.61 -5.22
CA LYS A 49 4.07 -6.07 -4.63
C LYS A 49 2.91 -6.18 -5.59
N LYS A 50 2.54 -7.41 -5.88
CA LYS A 50 1.25 -7.70 -6.49
C LYS A 50 0.18 -7.03 -5.65
N GLY A 51 -0.84 -6.52 -6.30
CA GLY A 51 -1.97 -5.93 -5.59
C GLY A 51 -1.75 -4.53 -5.06
N VAL A 52 -0.68 -3.87 -5.43
CA VAL A 52 -0.43 -2.48 -5.05
C VAL A 52 -0.33 -1.61 -6.30
N ASP A 53 -1.19 -0.63 -6.38
CA ASP A 53 -1.12 0.41 -7.40
C ASP A 53 -0.94 1.76 -6.72
N VAL A 54 0.09 2.49 -7.11
CA VAL A 54 0.39 3.82 -6.56
C VAL A 54 0.52 4.80 -7.71
N GLU A 55 -0.14 5.94 -7.57
CA GLU A 55 -0.09 7.01 -8.54
C GLU A 55 0.16 8.32 -7.80
N GLN A 56 1.05 9.14 -8.30
CA GLN A 56 1.27 10.46 -7.76
C GLN A 56 0.30 11.45 -8.43
N ARG A 57 -0.41 12.20 -7.59
CA ARG A 57 -1.33 13.25 -8.03
C ARG A 57 -0.94 14.57 -7.38
N ASP A 58 -1.54 15.66 -7.84
CA ASP A 58 -1.24 17.00 -7.31
C ASP A 58 -1.53 17.11 -5.81
N ASP A 59 -2.55 16.42 -5.33
CA ASP A 59 -2.99 16.46 -3.93
C ASP A 59 -2.39 15.35 -3.07
N GLY A 60 -1.51 14.53 -3.60
CA GLY A 60 -0.85 13.47 -2.87
C GLY A 60 -0.86 12.15 -3.61
N LEU A 61 -0.69 11.06 -2.86
CA LEU A 61 -0.67 9.72 -3.42
C LEU A 61 -2.06 9.12 -3.51
N ALA A 62 -2.36 8.53 -4.65
CA ALA A 62 -3.55 7.71 -4.84
C ALA A 62 -3.10 6.25 -4.83
N ILE A 63 -3.64 5.48 -3.92
CA ILE A 63 -3.21 4.10 -3.67
C ILE A 63 -4.41 3.17 -3.75
N GLU A 64 -4.24 2.06 -4.46
CA GLU A 64 -5.20 0.97 -4.46
C GLU A 64 -4.50 -0.29 -3.99
N LEU A 65 -5.08 -0.94 -2.98
CA LEU A 65 -4.58 -2.20 -2.45
C LEU A 65 -5.60 -3.30 -2.70
N ARG A 66 -5.10 -4.47 -3.11
CA ARG A 66 -5.91 -5.66 -3.26
C ARG A 66 -5.35 -6.73 -2.35
N ILE A 67 -6.14 -7.16 -1.39
CA ILE A 67 -5.71 -8.10 -0.36
C ILE A 67 -6.57 -9.34 -0.34
N VAL A 68 -5.98 -10.40 0.17
CA VAL A 68 -6.68 -11.63 0.54
C VAL A 68 -6.65 -11.72 2.04
N VAL A 69 -7.81 -11.91 2.65
CA VAL A 69 -7.92 -11.91 4.11
C VAL A 69 -8.19 -13.31 4.65
N GLU A 70 -7.92 -13.48 5.94
CA GLU A 70 -8.17 -14.74 6.62
C GLU A 70 -9.67 -14.96 6.80
N HIS A 71 -10.11 -16.18 6.54
CA HIS A 71 -11.50 -16.58 6.72
C HIS A 71 -11.89 -16.45 8.20
N GLY A 72 -13.09 -15.97 8.44
CA GLY A 72 -13.64 -15.86 9.79
C GLY A 72 -13.48 -14.52 10.45
N LEU A 73 -12.72 -13.61 9.85
CA LEU A 73 -12.54 -12.28 10.38
C LEU A 73 -13.57 -11.29 9.81
N LYS A 74 -13.79 -10.22 10.51
CA LYS A 74 -14.65 -9.13 10.01
C LYS A 74 -13.89 -8.35 8.94
N LEU A 75 -14.36 -8.39 7.72
CA LEU A 75 -13.65 -7.79 6.58
C LEU A 75 -13.47 -6.29 6.75
N ALA A 76 -14.47 -5.60 7.23
CA ALA A 76 -14.39 -4.15 7.42
C ALA A 76 -13.31 -3.77 8.44
N GLU A 77 -13.15 -4.57 9.49
CA GLU A 77 -12.12 -4.31 10.49
C GLU A 77 -10.71 -4.57 9.94
N VAL A 78 -10.56 -5.63 9.16
CA VAL A 78 -9.28 -5.91 8.52
C VAL A 78 -8.91 -4.78 7.57
N ALA A 79 -9.83 -4.35 6.74
CA ALA A 79 -9.59 -3.24 5.81
C ALA A 79 -9.24 -1.95 6.54
N ALA A 80 -9.92 -1.64 7.63
CA ALA A 80 -9.63 -0.45 8.42
C ALA A 80 -8.23 -0.51 9.05
N THR A 81 -7.83 -1.69 9.53
CA THR A 81 -6.51 -1.90 10.10
C THR A 81 -5.41 -1.71 9.06
N VAL A 82 -5.61 -2.29 7.88
CA VAL A 82 -4.68 -2.13 6.76
C VAL A 82 -4.53 -0.66 6.39
N ARG A 83 -5.65 0.02 6.28
CA ARG A 83 -5.67 1.44 5.94
C ARG A 83 -4.88 2.27 6.95
N SER A 84 -5.14 2.07 8.23
CA SER A 84 -4.44 2.79 9.30
C SER A 84 -2.95 2.50 9.28
N ARG A 85 -2.57 1.25 9.07
CA ARG A 85 -1.17 0.85 9.02
C ARG A 85 -0.43 1.50 7.86
N VAL A 86 -1.03 1.50 6.69
CA VAL A 86 -0.44 2.12 5.50
C VAL A 86 -0.30 3.62 5.70
N GLU A 87 -1.34 4.28 6.17
CA GLU A 87 -1.30 5.71 6.44
C GLU A 87 -0.19 6.07 7.43
N TYR A 88 -0.10 5.31 8.51
CA TYR A 88 0.92 5.52 9.53
C TYR A 88 2.34 5.38 8.95
N GLU A 89 2.59 4.32 8.20
CA GLU A 89 3.92 4.08 7.65
C GLU A 89 4.33 5.12 6.63
N LEU A 90 3.42 5.54 5.77
CA LEU A 90 3.73 6.58 4.80
C LEU A 90 3.99 7.93 5.47
N GLU A 91 3.19 8.28 6.46
CA GLU A 91 3.41 9.50 7.22
C GLU A 91 4.77 9.48 7.92
N ARG A 92 5.06 8.37 8.60
CA ARG A 92 6.30 8.23 9.36
C ARG A 92 7.54 8.25 8.48
N MET A 93 7.49 7.56 7.35
CA MET A 93 8.68 7.40 6.50
C MET A 93 8.85 8.52 5.48
N LEU A 94 7.76 9.05 4.97
CA LEU A 94 7.82 9.99 3.85
C LEU A 94 7.24 11.37 4.17
N GLY A 95 6.32 11.46 5.13
CA GLY A 95 5.65 12.70 5.44
C GLY A 95 4.80 13.23 4.29
N ILE A 96 4.32 12.33 3.43
CA ILE A 96 3.61 12.71 2.21
C ILE A 96 2.12 12.49 2.39
N PRO A 97 1.27 13.43 1.97
CA PRO A 97 -0.17 13.26 2.09
C PRO A 97 -0.69 12.16 1.18
N ILE A 98 -1.75 11.50 1.63
CA ILE A 98 -2.46 10.50 0.85
C ILE A 98 -3.73 11.17 0.32
N ALA A 99 -3.85 11.21 -1.00
CA ALA A 99 -5.04 11.74 -1.66
C ALA A 99 -6.20 10.76 -1.61
N SER A 100 -5.91 9.48 -1.82
CA SER A 100 -6.90 8.43 -1.69
C SER A 100 -6.23 7.10 -1.37
N LEU A 101 -6.93 6.27 -0.61
CA LEU A 101 -6.46 4.93 -0.28
C LEU A 101 -7.66 3.99 -0.32
N ASP A 102 -7.72 3.17 -1.36
CA ASP A 102 -8.75 2.17 -1.54
C ASP A 102 -8.21 0.79 -1.21
N VAL A 103 -8.88 0.10 -0.31
CA VAL A 103 -8.53 -1.27 0.05
C VAL A 103 -9.61 -2.18 -0.49
N ARG A 104 -9.22 -3.08 -1.39
CA ARG A 104 -10.12 -4.04 -2.01
C ARG A 104 -9.81 -5.43 -1.48
N ILE A 105 -10.86 -6.13 -1.08
CA ILE A 105 -10.72 -7.52 -0.63
C ILE A 105 -11.08 -8.41 -1.79
N ASP A 106 -10.09 -9.05 -2.38
CA ASP A 106 -10.24 -9.88 -3.57
C ASP A 106 -10.46 -11.35 -3.25
N GLY A 107 -10.25 -11.74 -2.02
CA GLY A 107 -10.45 -13.12 -1.64
C GLY A 107 -10.38 -13.35 -0.15
N VAL A 108 -10.89 -14.50 0.25
CA VAL A 108 -10.89 -14.95 1.64
C VAL A 108 -10.33 -16.36 1.65
N ARG A 109 -9.39 -16.63 2.52
CA ARG A 109 -8.72 -17.92 2.59
C ARG A 109 -8.42 -18.32 4.03
N SER A 110 -8.33 -19.62 4.26
CA SER A 110 -7.79 -20.14 5.51
C SER A 110 -6.28 -19.92 5.51
N ARG A 111 -5.79 -19.54 6.62
CA ARG A 111 -4.35 -19.30 6.78
C ARG A 111 -3.59 -20.61 6.94
#